data_9cb8b31ba5d4b43ff8a859818a12b4d2
#
_entry.id   9cb8b31ba5d4b43ff8a859818a12b4d2
#
_cell.length_a   1.000
_cell.length_b   1.000
_cell.length_c   1.000
_cell.angle_alpha   90.00
_cell.angle_beta   90.00
_cell.angle_gamma   90.00
#
_symmetry.space_group_name_H-M   'P 1'
#
loop_
_entity.id
_entity.type
_entity.pdbx_description
1 polymer ?
#
loop_
_entity_poly.entity_id
_entity_poly.type
_entity_poly.pdbx_seq_one_letter_code
_entity_poly.pdbx_strand_id
1 'polypeptide(L)'
;MKNIYKVGIYLLVLALFLAGCSSGGDSDGASGDSKDTLRLIAPSDLTTLDSSLAVEAGAFEVMNATQEGLYRLDNDDKAEPAIATGDPKKSNDGKTWTFKLREDAKWSNGDPITAHDFVYSWRRVVDPKTASEYAYIMYDIKNAEAINKSEKKPEELGVKAIDDHTLQLTLNQELPYYKELLTFGTFMPLNEKFVKKQGSKYGTTVDKTLYSGPFVMKSWKVEDNYSLKKNKHYWDKDHVSLKGINYRVIKDEQTALNLYNNDKVDTTELSSQNVESNKDKEGFNTNLESATYYIQINTQTNKDLQNKDLRAALAQAIDKKSYVEHNLNDGSKPIYTFTPEKVFTNEKKEDYNKLVNAPYTYDVKKAQASLKKAKKALGKDKIDIEFLTFDQDNAKKDAEYFKEQVEKHLPGVTMSIKQQPNKQKIALTKKGDYDVAITGWGPDYPDPMTFLDLFHSETTKGETGYDNPEYDKIINEGKSSLLQDPDKRWQELARGEEMLLNDGMVIPLYQKGKARLTKKEVHGRIIHYVGTKEYKHVKLDR
;
A
#
# COMPACT_ATOMS: atom_id res chain seq x y z
N MET A 1 -44.42 -12.99 -63.27
CA MET A 1 -43.47 -14.09 -62.92
C MET A 1 -42.17 -13.64 -62.22
N LYS A 2 -42.10 -12.44 -61.63
CA LYS A 2 -40.88 -11.96 -60.92
C LYS A 2 -40.95 -11.97 -59.36
N ASN A 3 -42.09 -12.32 -58.76
CA ASN A 3 -42.29 -12.27 -57.31
C ASN A 3 -42.29 -13.66 -56.62
N ILE A 4 -42.25 -14.73 -57.37
CA ILE A 4 -42.25 -16.10 -56.78
C ILE A 4 -40.84 -16.54 -56.39
N TYR A 5 -39.79 -15.99 -57.03
CA TYR A 5 -38.39 -16.35 -56.69
C TYR A 5 -37.86 -15.72 -55.41
N LYS A 6 -38.46 -14.63 -54.92
CA LYS A 6 -38.02 -13.95 -53.69
C LYS A 6 -38.53 -14.63 -52.40
N VAL A 7 -39.66 -15.33 -52.46
CA VAL A 7 -40.21 -16.05 -51.28
C VAL A 7 -39.52 -17.40 -51.08
N GLY A 8 -39.05 -18.04 -52.16
CA GLY A 8 -38.33 -19.32 -52.08
C GLY A 8 -36.93 -19.18 -51.45
N ILE A 9 -36.26 -18.05 -51.63
CA ILE A 9 -34.91 -17.78 -51.07
C ILE A 9 -34.98 -17.49 -49.58
N TYR A 10 -36.03 -16.85 -49.07
CA TYR A 10 -36.20 -16.56 -47.63
C TYR A 10 -36.56 -17.84 -46.83
N LEU A 11 -37.26 -18.81 -47.43
CA LEU A 11 -37.57 -20.10 -46.77
C LEU A 11 -36.36 -21.05 -46.75
N LEU A 12 -35.43 -20.97 -47.70
CA LEU A 12 -34.20 -21.78 -47.70
C LEU A 12 -33.15 -21.29 -46.72
N VAL A 13 -33.11 -19.98 -46.40
CA VAL A 13 -32.20 -19.38 -45.41
C VAL A 13 -32.69 -19.68 -43.97
N LEU A 14 -34.01 -19.85 -43.77
CA LEU A 14 -34.56 -20.20 -42.45
C LEU A 14 -34.39 -21.69 -42.08
N ALA A 15 -34.24 -22.59 -43.10
CA ALA A 15 -34.03 -24.02 -42.84
C ALA A 15 -32.58 -24.41 -42.56
N LEU A 16 -31.60 -23.51 -42.77
CA LEU A 16 -30.18 -23.71 -42.48
C LEU A 16 -29.76 -23.35 -41.05
N PHE A 17 -30.67 -22.79 -40.25
CA PHE A 17 -30.38 -22.42 -38.83
C PHE A 17 -30.82 -23.48 -37.80
N LEU A 18 -31.38 -24.65 -38.24
CA LEU A 18 -31.89 -25.70 -37.36
C LEU A 18 -31.10 -27.02 -37.39
N ALA A 19 -29.96 -27.08 -38.07
CA ALA A 19 -29.16 -28.31 -38.18
C ALA A 19 -27.72 -28.14 -37.66
N GLY A 20 -27.53 -27.40 -36.58
CA GLY A 20 -26.22 -27.14 -35.98
C GLY A 20 -26.12 -27.49 -34.50
N CYS A 21 -26.60 -28.64 -34.07
CA CYS A 21 -26.38 -29.16 -32.73
C CYS A 21 -26.12 -30.65 -32.78
N SER A 22 -24.90 -31.05 -33.11
CA SER A 22 -24.29 -32.32 -32.63
C SER A 22 -22.93 -32.51 -33.30
N SER A 23 -21.89 -32.01 -32.73
CA SER A 23 -20.58 -32.67 -32.71
C SER A 23 -19.79 -32.08 -31.57
N GLY A 24 -19.36 -32.92 -30.63
CA GLY A 24 -18.53 -32.54 -29.50
C GLY A 24 -17.21 -31.96 -29.98
N GLY A 25 -16.94 -30.77 -29.55
CA GLY A 25 -15.65 -30.10 -29.61
C GLY A 25 -15.55 -29.33 -28.33
N ASP A 26 -14.55 -29.60 -27.54
CA ASP A 26 -14.21 -28.91 -26.30
C ASP A 26 -14.22 -27.39 -26.53
N SER A 27 -15.32 -26.73 -26.17
CA SER A 27 -15.34 -25.29 -26.00
C SER A 27 -14.84 -24.98 -24.60
N ASP A 28 -13.55 -24.72 -24.45
CA ASP A 28 -12.96 -23.97 -23.36
C ASP A 28 -13.51 -22.54 -23.37
N GLY A 29 -14.74 -22.39 -22.93
CA GLY A 29 -15.42 -21.10 -22.97
C GLY A 29 -16.58 -20.99 -22.00
N ALA A 30 -16.35 -21.19 -20.75
CA ALA A 30 -16.96 -20.73 -19.52
C ALA A 30 -16.44 -21.64 -18.41
N SER A 31 -15.31 -21.30 -17.80
CA SER A 31 -14.92 -21.90 -16.52
C SER A 31 -16.02 -21.51 -15.54
N GLY A 32 -16.98 -22.41 -15.31
CA GLY A 32 -17.88 -22.33 -14.21
C GLY A 32 -17.01 -22.12 -12.98
N ASP A 33 -17.23 -21.02 -12.26
CA ASP A 33 -16.48 -20.72 -11.03
C ASP A 33 -16.65 -21.94 -10.12
N SER A 34 -15.53 -22.64 -9.87
CA SER A 34 -15.53 -23.73 -8.89
C SER A 34 -16.02 -23.14 -7.56
N LYS A 35 -16.84 -23.89 -6.83
CA LYS A 35 -17.29 -23.47 -5.49
C LYS A 35 -16.13 -23.12 -4.55
N ASP A 36 -14.92 -23.58 -4.86
CA ASP A 36 -13.69 -23.31 -4.12
C ASP A 36 -12.87 -22.13 -4.72
N THR A 37 -13.47 -21.28 -5.57
CA THR A 37 -12.84 -20.11 -6.17
C THR A 37 -13.37 -18.83 -5.54
N LEU A 38 -12.49 -18.03 -4.94
CA LEU A 38 -12.82 -16.72 -4.37
C LEU A 38 -12.94 -15.69 -5.50
N ARG A 39 -14.01 -14.86 -5.48
CA ARG A 39 -14.31 -13.87 -6.51
C ARG A 39 -14.22 -12.47 -5.94
N LEU A 40 -13.28 -11.69 -6.42
CA LEU A 40 -12.92 -10.38 -5.89
C LEU A 40 -13.05 -9.27 -6.94
N ILE A 41 -13.05 -8.04 -6.44
CA ILE A 41 -12.91 -6.82 -7.23
C ILE A 41 -11.53 -6.23 -6.97
N ALA A 42 -10.88 -5.80 -8.06
CA ALA A 42 -9.71 -4.96 -8.03
C ALA A 42 -10.10 -3.53 -8.45
N PRO A 43 -9.79 -2.49 -7.67
CA PRO A 43 -10.14 -1.11 -8.01
C PRO A 43 -9.28 -0.54 -9.16
N SER A 44 -8.15 -1.16 -9.45
CA SER A 44 -7.22 -0.79 -10.51
C SER A 44 -6.58 -2.03 -11.12
N ASP A 45 -5.97 -1.87 -12.29
CA ASP A 45 -5.18 -2.90 -12.92
C ASP A 45 -3.81 -3.06 -12.26
N LEU A 46 -3.16 -4.20 -12.54
CA LEU A 46 -1.79 -4.47 -12.11
C LEU A 46 -0.80 -3.87 -13.12
N THR A 47 0.23 -3.20 -12.64
CA THR A 47 1.29 -2.66 -13.51
C THR A 47 2.45 -3.65 -13.66
N THR A 48 2.82 -4.32 -12.59
CA THR A 48 3.92 -5.31 -12.58
C THR A 48 3.80 -6.25 -11.38
N LEU A 49 4.35 -7.46 -11.53
CA LEU A 49 4.62 -8.41 -10.45
C LEU A 49 6.13 -8.64 -10.26
N ASP A 50 6.95 -7.70 -10.73
CA ASP A 50 8.38 -7.63 -10.42
C ASP A 50 8.58 -7.00 -9.03
N SER A 51 8.97 -7.79 -8.04
CA SER A 51 9.15 -7.35 -6.65
C SER A 51 10.19 -6.22 -6.47
N SER A 52 11.10 -6.06 -7.42
CA SER A 52 12.06 -4.94 -7.39
C SER A 52 11.49 -3.63 -7.94
N LEU A 53 10.37 -3.65 -8.66
CA LEU A 53 9.78 -2.49 -9.35
C LEU A 53 8.37 -2.17 -8.92
N ALA A 54 7.68 -3.08 -8.22
CA ALA A 54 6.31 -2.87 -7.74
C ALA A 54 6.27 -1.78 -6.66
N VAL A 55 5.28 -0.89 -6.78
CA VAL A 55 5.04 0.21 -5.81
C VAL A 55 3.57 0.30 -5.40
N GLU A 56 2.69 -0.48 -6.00
CA GLU A 56 1.24 -0.38 -5.83
C GLU A 56 0.73 -1.43 -4.85
N ALA A 57 -0.16 -1.02 -3.95
CA ALA A 57 -0.79 -1.92 -2.98
C ALA A 57 -1.45 -3.15 -3.64
N GLY A 58 -2.10 -2.97 -4.81
CA GLY A 58 -2.70 -4.08 -5.56
C GLY A 58 -1.67 -5.09 -6.07
N ALA A 59 -0.49 -4.64 -6.50
CA ALA A 59 0.60 -5.51 -6.91
C ALA A 59 1.15 -6.30 -5.70
N PHE A 60 1.37 -5.64 -4.56
CA PHE A 60 1.81 -6.30 -3.32
C PHE A 60 0.78 -7.31 -2.80
N GLU A 61 -0.53 -7.01 -2.90
CA GLU A 61 -1.59 -7.98 -2.56
C GLU A 61 -1.48 -9.26 -3.40
N VAL A 62 -1.32 -9.13 -4.72
CA VAL A 62 -1.18 -10.28 -5.62
C VAL A 62 0.18 -10.99 -5.41
N MET A 63 1.25 -10.24 -5.16
CA MET A 63 2.54 -10.84 -4.82
C MET A 63 2.50 -11.61 -3.52
N ASN A 64 1.82 -11.11 -2.48
CA ASN A 64 1.63 -11.85 -1.21
C ASN A 64 0.90 -13.20 -1.42
N ALA A 65 -0.01 -13.27 -2.41
CA ALA A 65 -0.67 -14.52 -2.79
C ALA A 65 0.18 -15.42 -3.70
N THR A 66 1.12 -14.88 -4.47
CA THR A 66 1.82 -15.62 -5.54
C THR A 66 3.32 -15.81 -5.31
N GLN A 67 3.88 -15.10 -4.34
CA GLN A 67 5.29 -15.19 -3.97
C GLN A 67 5.43 -15.50 -2.49
N GLU A 68 6.62 -15.92 -2.08
CA GLU A 68 6.97 -16.26 -0.70
C GLU A 68 8.37 -15.77 -0.38
N GLY A 69 8.50 -15.07 0.76
CA GLY A 69 9.77 -14.58 1.30
C GLY A 69 10.39 -15.51 2.35
N LEU A 70 11.36 -15.01 3.09
CA LEU A 70 11.90 -15.72 4.25
C LEU A 70 10.83 -15.95 5.31
N TYR A 71 9.97 -14.94 5.52
CA TYR A 71 8.88 -14.91 6.48
C TYR A 71 7.58 -14.45 5.82
N ARG A 72 6.46 -14.76 6.47
CA ARG A 72 5.12 -14.21 6.22
C ARG A 72 4.60 -13.58 7.50
N LEU A 73 3.58 -12.75 7.42
CA LEU A 73 2.84 -12.30 8.60
C LEU A 73 1.81 -13.35 8.99
N ASP A 74 1.73 -13.65 10.29
CA ASP A 74 0.69 -14.48 10.87
C ASP A 74 -0.60 -13.66 11.15
N ASN A 75 -1.58 -14.28 11.83
CA ASN A 75 -2.85 -13.63 12.14
C ASN A 75 -2.74 -12.44 13.11
N ASP A 76 -1.63 -12.36 13.84
CA ASP A 76 -1.33 -11.31 14.82
C ASP A 76 -0.29 -10.30 14.30
N ASP A 77 -0.09 -10.29 12.98
CA ASP A 77 0.88 -9.43 12.28
C ASP A 77 2.34 -9.63 12.73
N LYS A 78 2.70 -10.85 13.15
CA LYS A 78 4.07 -11.22 13.49
C LYS A 78 4.69 -12.04 12.38
N ALA A 79 5.99 -11.87 12.19
CA ALA A 79 6.71 -12.64 11.20
C ALA A 79 6.84 -14.11 11.61
N GLU A 80 6.22 -15.02 10.85
CA GLU A 80 6.36 -16.46 10.97
C GLU A 80 7.24 -17.05 9.87
N PRO A 81 7.96 -18.16 10.10
CA PRO A 81 8.83 -18.79 9.11
C PRO A 81 8.05 -19.25 7.86
N ALA A 82 8.60 -18.92 6.67
CA ALA A 82 8.07 -19.33 5.38
C ALA A 82 9.13 -20.13 4.58
N ILE A 83 9.97 -19.50 3.75
CA ILE A 83 11.12 -20.20 3.15
C ILE A 83 12.23 -20.41 4.18
N ALA A 84 12.38 -19.53 5.17
CA ALA A 84 13.22 -19.84 6.35
C ALA A 84 12.56 -20.94 7.20
N THR A 85 13.38 -21.80 7.85
CA THR A 85 12.88 -22.90 8.68
C THR A 85 12.67 -22.51 10.15
N GLY A 86 13.01 -21.29 10.53
CA GLY A 86 12.89 -20.77 11.89
C GLY A 86 13.51 -19.39 12.03
N ASP A 87 13.74 -18.96 13.27
CA ASP A 87 14.41 -17.69 13.54
C ASP A 87 15.89 -17.73 13.13
N PRO A 88 16.46 -16.59 12.72
CA PRO A 88 17.86 -16.51 12.33
C PRO A 88 18.78 -16.69 13.53
N LYS A 89 19.93 -17.33 13.30
CA LYS A 89 21.02 -17.28 14.27
C LYS A 89 21.70 -15.91 14.16
N LYS A 90 21.65 -15.11 15.21
CA LYS A 90 22.27 -13.80 15.30
C LYS A 90 23.68 -13.88 15.86
N SER A 91 24.59 -13.00 15.38
CA SER A 91 25.88 -12.74 16.03
C SER A 91 25.70 -12.03 17.36
N ASN A 92 26.78 -12.00 18.18
CA ASN A 92 26.73 -11.37 19.53
C ASN A 92 26.41 -9.86 19.48
N ASP A 93 26.74 -9.18 18.38
CA ASP A 93 26.44 -7.76 18.16
C ASP A 93 25.08 -7.52 17.47
N GLY A 94 24.29 -8.58 17.28
CA GLY A 94 22.97 -8.53 16.65
C GLY A 94 22.96 -8.19 15.15
N LYS A 95 24.12 -7.90 14.54
CA LYS A 95 24.18 -7.36 13.18
C LYS A 95 24.22 -8.43 12.08
N THR A 96 24.77 -9.60 12.36
CA THR A 96 24.85 -10.68 11.36
C THR A 96 23.81 -11.75 11.67
N TRP A 97 22.93 -11.97 10.71
CA TRP A 97 21.84 -12.94 10.81
C TRP A 97 22.07 -14.09 9.84
N THR A 98 21.98 -15.30 10.30
CA THR A 98 22.14 -16.50 9.47
C THR A 98 20.83 -17.29 9.48
N PHE A 99 20.22 -17.43 8.31
CA PHE A 99 18.96 -18.12 8.07
C PHE A 99 19.24 -19.52 7.52
N LYS A 100 18.50 -20.52 7.99
CA LYS A 100 18.39 -21.81 7.33
C LYS A 100 17.14 -21.82 6.46
N LEU A 101 17.29 -22.24 5.21
CA LEU A 101 16.19 -22.32 4.23
C LEU A 101 15.73 -23.77 4.10
N ARG A 102 14.45 -23.96 3.82
CA ARG A 102 13.87 -25.27 3.55
C ARG A 102 14.36 -25.82 2.20
N GLU A 103 14.55 -27.13 2.15
CA GLU A 103 15.04 -27.81 0.95
C GLU A 103 13.91 -28.16 -0.04
N ASP A 104 12.65 -28.14 0.42
CA ASP A 104 11.45 -28.49 -0.36
C ASP A 104 10.79 -27.30 -1.05
N ALA A 105 11.29 -26.07 -0.84
CA ALA A 105 10.79 -24.87 -1.51
C ALA A 105 11.13 -24.88 -3.02
N LYS A 106 10.12 -24.64 -3.86
CA LYS A 106 10.24 -24.71 -5.31
C LYS A 106 9.55 -23.54 -5.99
N TRP A 107 10.15 -23.09 -7.06
CA TRP A 107 9.51 -22.22 -8.04
C TRP A 107 8.37 -22.95 -8.75
N SER A 108 7.45 -22.21 -9.32
CA SER A 108 6.27 -22.75 -10.07
C SER A 108 6.63 -23.60 -11.28
N ASN A 109 7.85 -23.52 -11.80
CA ASN A 109 8.39 -24.38 -12.85
C ASN A 109 9.04 -25.67 -12.31
N GLY A 110 9.16 -25.82 -10.99
CA GLY A 110 9.74 -26.98 -10.30
C GLY A 110 11.22 -26.83 -9.93
N ASP A 111 11.90 -25.75 -10.32
CA ASP A 111 13.28 -25.47 -9.90
C ASP A 111 13.32 -25.24 -8.38
N PRO A 112 14.40 -25.60 -7.66
CA PRO A 112 14.56 -25.29 -6.24
C PRO A 112 14.69 -23.78 -6.01
N ILE A 113 14.22 -23.33 -4.86
CA ILE A 113 14.48 -21.97 -4.36
C ILE A 113 15.68 -22.06 -3.43
N THR A 114 16.68 -21.22 -3.66
CA THR A 114 17.95 -21.25 -2.94
C THR A 114 18.30 -19.89 -2.34
N ALA A 115 19.31 -19.84 -1.48
CA ALA A 115 19.87 -18.61 -0.93
C ALA A 115 20.38 -17.67 -2.01
N HIS A 116 20.79 -18.21 -3.17
CA HIS A 116 21.25 -17.41 -4.30
C HIS A 116 20.13 -16.57 -4.92
N ASP A 117 18.88 -17.03 -4.90
CA ASP A 117 17.71 -16.28 -5.40
C ASP A 117 17.44 -15.01 -4.55
N PHE A 118 17.64 -15.09 -3.22
CA PHE A 118 17.58 -13.94 -2.33
C PHE A 118 18.74 -12.97 -2.55
N VAL A 119 19.97 -13.47 -2.66
CA VAL A 119 21.15 -12.63 -2.93
C VAL A 119 21.00 -11.87 -4.24
N TYR A 120 20.55 -12.54 -5.30
CA TYR A 120 20.29 -11.91 -6.59
C TYR A 120 19.20 -10.84 -6.50
N SER A 121 18.05 -11.18 -5.89
CA SER A 121 16.92 -10.27 -5.73
C SER A 121 17.33 -8.98 -5.01
N TRP A 122 17.95 -9.10 -3.83
CA TRP A 122 18.27 -7.94 -2.99
C TRP A 122 19.37 -7.06 -3.61
N ARG A 123 20.37 -7.67 -4.27
CA ARG A 123 21.36 -6.92 -5.05
C ARG A 123 20.73 -6.15 -6.19
N ARG A 124 19.73 -6.76 -6.85
CA ARG A 124 19.01 -6.11 -7.95
C ARG A 124 18.18 -4.93 -7.46
N VAL A 125 17.52 -5.01 -6.29
CA VAL A 125 16.77 -3.90 -5.72
C VAL A 125 17.65 -2.67 -5.47
N VAL A 126 18.81 -2.85 -4.88
CA VAL A 126 19.72 -1.72 -4.55
C VAL A 126 20.61 -1.28 -5.72
N ASP A 127 20.66 -2.03 -6.82
CA ASP A 127 21.39 -1.61 -8.03
C ASP A 127 20.71 -0.38 -8.65
N PRO A 128 21.42 0.78 -8.77
CA PRO A 128 20.84 2.00 -9.34
C PRO A 128 20.31 1.81 -10.76
N LYS A 129 20.82 0.83 -11.51
CA LYS A 129 20.32 0.49 -12.86
C LYS A 129 18.91 -0.08 -12.85
N THR A 130 18.47 -0.67 -11.75
CA THR A 130 17.10 -1.18 -11.58
C THR A 130 16.11 -0.03 -11.37
N ALA A 131 16.57 1.09 -10.82
CA ALA A 131 15.75 2.24 -10.48
C ALA A 131 14.54 1.87 -9.60
N SER A 132 14.76 0.98 -8.61
CA SER A 132 13.75 0.58 -7.64
C SER A 132 13.36 1.76 -6.76
N GLU A 133 12.09 2.10 -6.73
CA GLU A 133 11.57 3.15 -5.83
C GLU A 133 11.62 2.72 -4.36
N TYR A 134 11.61 1.40 -4.08
CA TYR A 134 11.72 0.81 -2.75
C TYR A 134 13.16 0.42 -2.35
N ALA A 135 14.20 0.89 -3.06
CA ALA A 135 15.59 0.58 -2.67
C ALA A 135 15.92 1.04 -1.24
N TYR A 136 15.32 2.15 -0.78
CA TYR A 136 15.53 2.71 0.55
C TYR A 136 15.14 1.77 1.70
N ILE A 137 14.16 0.87 1.50
CA ILE A 137 13.71 -0.08 2.52
C ILE A 137 14.82 -1.11 2.89
N MET A 138 15.84 -1.22 2.05
CA MET A 138 17.01 -2.08 2.26
C MET A 138 18.24 -1.35 2.83
N TYR A 139 18.17 -0.04 3.09
CA TYR A 139 19.35 0.75 3.51
C TYR A 139 19.94 0.32 4.85
N ASP A 140 19.18 -0.37 5.66
CA ASP A 140 19.69 -1.00 6.89
C ASP A 140 20.63 -2.20 6.62
N ILE A 141 20.63 -2.77 5.41
CA ILE A 141 21.62 -3.77 4.99
C ILE A 141 22.96 -3.07 4.75
N LYS A 142 24.03 -3.65 5.26
CA LYS A 142 25.37 -3.12 5.08
C LYS A 142 25.66 -2.82 3.61
N ASN A 143 26.11 -1.60 3.34
CA ASN A 143 26.44 -1.02 2.03
C ASN A 143 25.25 -0.75 1.09
N ALA A 144 24.00 -1.05 1.43
CA ALA A 144 22.86 -0.91 0.51
C ALA A 144 22.70 0.52 0.00
N GLU A 145 22.72 1.52 0.88
CA GLU A 145 22.61 2.92 0.50
C GLU A 145 23.76 3.39 -0.40
N ALA A 146 25.02 3.07 -0.04
CA ALA A 146 26.19 3.42 -0.83
C ALA A 146 26.14 2.79 -2.24
N ILE A 147 25.60 1.56 -2.36
CA ILE A 147 25.38 0.92 -3.65
C ILE A 147 24.34 1.69 -4.46
N ASN A 148 23.20 2.01 -3.84
CA ASN A 148 22.13 2.72 -4.54
C ASN A 148 22.54 4.13 -4.97
N LYS A 149 23.43 4.78 -4.23
CA LYS A 149 24.09 6.05 -4.60
C LYS A 149 25.25 5.89 -5.61
N SER A 150 25.50 4.69 -6.11
CA SER A 150 26.60 4.38 -7.06
C SER A 150 28.02 4.53 -6.48
N GLU A 151 28.16 4.53 -5.17
CA GLU A 151 29.45 4.64 -4.48
C GLU A 151 30.12 3.27 -4.30
N LYS A 152 29.34 2.19 -4.37
CA LYS A 152 29.77 0.79 -4.27
C LYS A 152 29.07 -0.08 -5.32
N LYS A 153 29.58 -1.31 -5.49
CA LYS A 153 29.02 -2.29 -6.43
C LYS A 153 27.97 -3.16 -5.75
N PRO A 154 26.94 -3.66 -6.49
CA PRO A 154 25.90 -4.55 -5.94
C PRO A 154 26.46 -5.81 -5.24
N GLU A 155 27.63 -6.31 -5.67
CA GLU A 155 28.28 -7.48 -5.08
C GLU A 155 28.76 -7.25 -3.64
N GLU A 156 28.95 -5.97 -3.23
CA GLU A 156 29.40 -5.57 -1.89
C GLU A 156 28.25 -5.46 -0.87
N LEU A 157 27.00 -5.72 -1.31
CA LEU A 157 25.84 -5.75 -0.40
C LEU A 157 26.07 -6.77 0.71
N GLY A 158 25.70 -6.41 1.94
CA GLY A 158 25.82 -7.24 3.13
C GLY A 158 24.96 -8.50 3.11
N VAL A 159 24.84 -9.18 1.97
CA VAL A 159 24.10 -10.44 1.84
C VAL A 159 24.93 -11.46 1.06
N LYS A 160 24.92 -12.72 1.50
CA LYS A 160 25.60 -13.81 0.78
C LYS A 160 24.92 -15.16 1.00
N ALA A 161 24.94 -16.01 0.00
CA ALA A 161 24.69 -17.43 0.13
C ALA A 161 25.95 -18.12 0.67
N ILE A 162 25.84 -18.79 1.82
CA ILE A 162 26.94 -19.62 2.36
C ILE A 162 26.95 -20.97 1.62
N ASP A 163 25.76 -21.49 1.41
CA ASP A 163 25.41 -22.64 0.59
C ASP A 163 23.99 -22.45 0.03
N ASP A 164 23.44 -23.42 -0.70
CA ASP A 164 22.11 -23.31 -1.32
C ASP A 164 20.98 -23.09 -0.30
N HIS A 165 21.15 -23.53 0.95
CA HIS A 165 20.13 -23.46 2.00
C HIS A 165 20.56 -22.66 3.23
N THR A 166 21.62 -21.87 3.12
CA THR A 166 22.09 -21.00 4.19
C THR A 166 22.35 -19.59 3.66
N LEU A 167 21.48 -18.66 4.04
CA LEU A 167 21.58 -17.25 3.72
C LEU A 167 22.16 -16.49 4.91
N GLN A 168 23.14 -15.61 4.66
CA GLN A 168 23.66 -14.70 5.67
C GLN A 168 23.42 -13.26 5.26
N LEU A 169 22.86 -12.49 6.19
CA LEU A 169 22.58 -11.06 6.10
C LEU A 169 23.41 -10.31 7.13
N THR A 170 23.99 -9.18 6.75
CA THR A 170 24.69 -8.27 7.66
C THR A 170 24.02 -6.90 7.61
N LEU A 171 23.55 -6.43 8.76
CA LEU A 171 22.93 -5.13 8.96
C LEU A 171 23.97 -4.09 9.40
N ASN A 172 23.67 -2.81 9.21
CA ASN A 172 24.45 -1.71 9.75
C ASN A 172 24.38 -1.69 11.29
N GLN A 173 23.23 -2.09 11.84
CA GLN A 173 22.95 -2.15 13.27
C GLN A 173 21.87 -3.20 13.57
N GLU A 174 21.69 -3.55 14.84
CA GLU A 174 20.57 -4.40 15.25
C GLU A 174 19.27 -3.59 15.22
N LEU A 175 18.22 -4.14 14.60
CA LEU A 175 16.90 -3.53 14.48
C LEU A 175 15.84 -4.49 15.01
N PRO A 176 14.99 -4.05 15.96
CA PRO A 176 13.99 -4.93 16.60
C PRO A 176 12.89 -5.39 15.64
N TYR A 177 12.53 -4.59 14.63
CA TYR A 177 11.45 -4.84 13.68
C TYR A 177 11.92 -5.47 12.36
N TYR A 178 13.19 -5.80 12.23
CA TYR A 178 13.76 -6.19 10.92
C TYR A 178 13.23 -7.56 10.41
N LYS A 179 12.81 -8.44 11.33
CA LYS A 179 12.21 -9.72 10.95
C LYS A 179 10.85 -9.51 10.27
N GLU A 180 10.04 -8.61 10.79
CA GLU A 180 8.77 -8.20 10.19
C GLU A 180 8.99 -7.49 8.86
N LEU A 181 10.01 -6.64 8.76
CA LEU A 181 10.37 -5.98 7.50
C LEU A 181 10.71 -6.99 6.38
N LEU A 182 11.32 -8.13 6.71
CA LEU A 182 11.61 -9.19 5.74
C LEU A 182 10.36 -9.88 5.15
N THR A 183 9.16 -9.59 5.66
CA THR A 183 7.90 -10.06 5.06
C THR A 183 7.44 -9.18 3.89
N PHE A 184 8.01 -7.97 3.75
CA PHE A 184 7.61 -7.02 2.73
C PHE A 184 7.96 -7.50 1.32
N GLY A 185 7.09 -7.21 0.35
CA GLY A 185 7.16 -7.74 -1.02
C GLY A 185 8.48 -7.51 -1.76
N THR A 186 9.19 -6.41 -1.45
CA THR A 186 10.49 -6.10 -2.06
C THR A 186 11.60 -7.08 -1.65
N PHE A 187 11.45 -7.79 -0.51
CA PHE A 187 12.41 -8.80 -0.04
C PHE A 187 12.17 -10.21 -0.61
N MET A 188 11.17 -10.39 -1.47
CA MET A 188 10.90 -11.68 -2.12
C MET A 188 12.07 -12.13 -2.99
N PRO A 189 12.35 -13.45 -3.08
CA PRO A 189 13.41 -13.98 -3.92
C PRO A 189 13.08 -13.84 -5.40
N LEU A 190 14.09 -13.82 -6.26
CA LEU A 190 13.98 -13.81 -7.72
C LEU A 190 14.89 -14.86 -8.33
N ASN A 191 14.36 -15.67 -9.26
CA ASN A 191 15.16 -16.64 -10.01
C ASN A 191 16.03 -15.91 -11.05
N GLU A 192 17.33 -15.81 -10.79
CA GLU A 192 18.28 -15.04 -11.61
C GLU A 192 18.24 -15.44 -13.09
N LYS A 193 18.27 -16.76 -13.37
CA LYS A 193 18.26 -17.30 -14.73
C LYS A 193 17.01 -16.89 -15.49
N PHE A 194 15.86 -16.96 -14.81
CA PHE A 194 14.58 -16.62 -15.43
C PHE A 194 14.45 -15.11 -15.64
N VAL A 195 14.78 -14.29 -14.64
CA VAL A 195 14.75 -12.82 -14.75
C VAL A 195 15.66 -12.33 -15.87
N LYS A 196 16.90 -12.80 -15.92
CA LYS A 196 17.84 -12.44 -17.00
C LYS A 196 17.33 -12.82 -18.39
N LYS A 197 16.65 -13.98 -18.51
CA LYS A 197 16.03 -14.42 -19.76
C LYS A 197 14.89 -13.51 -20.22
N GLN A 198 14.07 -13.00 -19.27
CA GLN A 198 12.94 -12.12 -19.58
C GLN A 198 13.37 -10.65 -19.78
N GLY A 199 14.48 -10.23 -19.15
CA GLY A 199 14.95 -8.85 -19.19
C GLY A 199 13.90 -7.87 -18.65
N SER A 200 13.69 -6.75 -19.32
CA SER A 200 12.70 -5.72 -18.95
C SER A 200 11.24 -6.17 -19.00
N LYS A 201 10.97 -7.37 -19.52
CA LYS A 201 9.60 -7.93 -19.56
C LYS A 201 9.28 -8.81 -18.35
N TYR A 202 10.22 -9.02 -17.42
CA TYR A 202 9.93 -9.77 -16.20
C TYR A 202 8.80 -9.09 -15.41
N GLY A 203 7.88 -9.89 -14.88
CA GLY A 203 6.77 -9.39 -14.07
C GLY A 203 5.61 -8.72 -14.83
N THR A 204 5.62 -8.71 -16.19
CA THR A 204 4.61 -7.98 -16.98
C THR A 204 3.48 -8.85 -17.54
N THR A 205 3.64 -10.17 -17.57
CA THR A 205 2.64 -11.13 -18.03
C THR A 205 2.78 -12.46 -17.30
N VAL A 206 1.79 -13.34 -17.45
CA VAL A 206 1.74 -14.66 -16.80
C VAL A 206 2.96 -15.51 -17.11
N ASP A 207 3.38 -15.56 -18.37
CA ASP A 207 4.51 -16.37 -18.85
C ASP A 207 5.88 -15.72 -18.58
N LYS A 208 5.88 -14.46 -18.16
CA LYS A 208 7.07 -13.68 -17.84
C LYS A 208 7.36 -13.56 -16.35
N THR A 209 6.64 -14.31 -15.54
CA THR A 209 6.77 -14.29 -14.07
C THR A 209 6.93 -15.73 -13.56
N LEU A 210 7.82 -15.95 -12.58
CA LEU A 210 7.85 -17.16 -11.78
C LEU A 210 7.26 -16.88 -10.41
N TYR A 211 6.64 -17.90 -9.84
CA TYR A 211 5.89 -17.82 -8.60
C TYR A 211 6.47 -18.80 -7.57
N SER A 212 6.52 -18.39 -6.31
CA SER A 212 7.02 -19.21 -5.19
C SER A 212 5.95 -19.45 -4.11
N GLY A 213 4.84 -18.71 -4.17
CA GLY A 213 3.79 -18.70 -3.15
C GLY A 213 2.65 -19.70 -3.37
N PRO A 214 1.57 -19.59 -2.55
CA PRO A 214 0.42 -20.50 -2.56
C PRO A 214 -0.34 -20.57 -3.88
N PHE A 215 -0.32 -19.49 -4.64
CA PHE A 215 -0.99 -19.42 -5.96
C PHE A 215 -0.02 -19.04 -7.07
N VAL A 216 -0.45 -19.26 -8.30
CA VAL A 216 0.22 -18.79 -9.52
C VAL A 216 -0.79 -18.05 -10.38
N MET A 217 -0.36 -17.05 -11.11
CA MET A 217 -1.21 -16.37 -12.08
C MET A 217 -1.65 -17.36 -13.16
N LYS A 218 -2.95 -17.45 -13.44
CA LYS A 218 -3.55 -18.26 -14.50
C LYS A 218 -3.81 -17.43 -15.75
N SER A 219 -4.34 -16.23 -15.57
CA SER A 219 -4.63 -15.28 -16.66
C SER A 219 -4.44 -13.85 -16.17
N TRP A 220 -4.08 -12.97 -17.09
CA TRP A 220 -3.97 -11.53 -16.82
C TRP A 220 -4.35 -10.77 -18.10
N LYS A 221 -5.52 -10.15 -18.07
CA LYS A 221 -6.02 -9.29 -19.13
C LYS A 221 -6.10 -7.86 -18.59
N VAL A 222 -5.28 -7.00 -19.13
CA VAL A 222 -5.19 -5.59 -18.74
C VAL A 222 -6.55 -4.90 -18.82
N GLU A 223 -6.91 -4.13 -17.81
CA GLU A 223 -8.18 -3.39 -17.65
C GLU A 223 -9.47 -4.24 -17.66
N ASP A 224 -9.37 -5.57 -17.56
CA ASP A 224 -10.54 -6.45 -17.55
C ASP A 224 -10.55 -7.36 -16.32
N ASN A 225 -9.69 -8.37 -16.32
CA ASN A 225 -9.66 -9.34 -15.22
C ASN A 225 -8.30 -10.04 -15.12
N TYR A 226 -8.03 -10.60 -13.95
CA TYR A 226 -6.94 -11.56 -13.77
C TYR A 226 -7.36 -12.66 -12.80
N SER A 227 -6.71 -13.81 -12.91
CA SER A 227 -7.03 -14.95 -12.07
C SER A 227 -5.79 -15.69 -11.61
N LEU A 228 -5.90 -16.22 -10.39
CA LEU A 228 -4.91 -17.06 -9.76
C LEU A 228 -5.44 -18.50 -9.67
N LYS A 229 -4.55 -19.48 -9.73
CA LYS A 229 -4.84 -20.88 -9.41
C LYS A 229 -3.86 -21.40 -8.36
N LYS A 230 -4.27 -22.41 -7.58
CA LYS A 230 -3.43 -23.07 -6.58
C LYS A 230 -2.12 -23.54 -7.19
N ASN A 231 -1.00 -23.26 -6.51
CA ASN A 231 0.32 -23.66 -6.95
C ASN A 231 0.61 -25.11 -6.51
N LYS A 232 0.74 -26.01 -7.47
CA LYS A 232 1.03 -27.43 -7.21
C LYS A 232 2.43 -27.69 -6.64
N HIS A 233 3.36 -26.75 -6.83
CA HIS A 233 4.74 -26.83 -6.37
C HIS A 233 4.99 -26.09 -5.05
N TYR A 234 3.98 -25.42 -4.51
CA TYR A 234 4.10 -24.73 -3.23
C TYR A 234 4.36 -25.75 -2.10
N TRP A 235 5.35 -25.49 -1.27
CA TRP A 235 5.77 -26.40 -0.22
C TRP A 235 4.64 -26.71 0.78
N ASP A 236 3.80 -25.70 1.08
CA ASP A 236 2.70 -25.81 2.04
C ASP A 236 1.31 -25.90 1.36
N LYS A 237 1.28 -26.48 0.16
CA LYS A 237 0.06 -26.56 -0.65
C LYS A 237 -1.11 -27.26 0.05
N ASP A 238 -0.85 -28.18 0.98
CA ASP A 238 -1.88 -28.95 1.64
C ASP A 238 -2.71 -28.10 2.63
N HIS A 239 -2.20 -26.95 3.08
CA HIS A 239 -2.90 -25.95 3.89
C HIS A 239 -3.59 -24.85 3.06
N VAL A 240 -3.55 -24.91 1.74
CA VAL A 240 -4.26 -23.98 0.85
C VAL A 240 -5.59 -24.61 0.42
N SER A 241 -6.72 -24.08 0.91
CA SER A 241 -8.05 -24.62 0.63
C SER A 241 -8.63 -24.17 -0.70
N LEU A 242 -8.39 -22.93 -1.11
CA LEU A 242 -8.88 -22.38 -2.35
C LEU A 242 -8.25 -23.07 -3.57
N LYS A 243 -9.05 -23.32 -4.61
CA LYS A 243 -8.55 -23.74 -5.92
C LYS A 243 -8.07 -22.57 -6.77
N GLY A 244 -8.58 -21.35 -6.50
CA GLY A 244 -8.19 -20.15 -7.21
C GLY A 244 -8.84 -18.89 -6.68
N ILE A 245 -8.43 -17.76 -7.25
CA ILE A 245 -8.97 -16.44 -6.97
C ILE A 245 -9.20 -15.73 -8.31
N ASN A 246 -10.39 -15.21 -8.53
CA ASN A 246 -10.74 -14.44 -9.73
C ASN A 246 -10.95 -12.98 -9.36
N TYR A 247 -10.23 -12.09 -10.02
CA TYR A 247 -10.38 -10.64 -9.86
C TYR A 247 -11.03 -10.04 -11.11
N ARG A 248 -11.96 -9.11 -10.89
CA ARG A 248 -12.51 -8.23 -11.93
C ARG A 248 -12.03 -6.80 -11.64
N VAL A 249 -11.52 -6.12 -12.67
CA VAL A 249 -11.12 -4.72 -12.56
C VAL A 249 -12.37 -3.86 -12.70
N ILE A 250 -12.87 -3.32 -11.59
CA ILE A 250 -14.08 -2.49 -11.53
C ILE A 250 -13.76 -1.22 -10.75
N LYS A 251 -13.84 -0.09 -11.44
CA LYS A 251 -13.53 1.24 -10.89
C LYS A 251 -14.75 1.94 -10.29
N ASP A 252 -15.95 1.55 -10.74
CA ASP A 252 -17.23 2.13 -10.31
C ASP A 252 -17.83 1.33 -9.16
N GLU A 253 -18.07 2.00 -8.01
CA GLU A 253 -18.58 1.37 -6.79
C GLU A 253 -20.00 0.82 -6.96
N GLN A 254 -20.86 1.50 -7.72
CA GLN A 254 -22.23 1.02 -7.91
C GLN A 254 -22.27 -0.26 -8.74
N THR A 255 -21.40 -0.34 -9.75
CA THR A 255 -21.19 -1.57 -10.52
C THR A 255 -20.67 -2.71 -9.64
N ALA A 256 -19.72 -2.41 -8.75
CA ALA A 256 -19.18 -3.37 -7.78
C ALA A 256 -20.27 -3.90 -6.84
N LEU A 257 -21.10 -3.01 -6.28
CA LEU A 257 -22.24 -3.37 -5.41
C LEU A 257 -23.28 -4.19 -6.17
N ASN A 258 -23.57 -3.86 -7.42
CA ASN A 258 -24.47 -4.64 -8.26
C ASN A 258 -23.94 -6.06 -8.53
N LEU A 259 -22.63 -6.22 -8.77
CA LEU A 259 -22.01 -7.53 -8.91
C LEU A 259 -22.12 -8.37 -7.63
N TYR A 260 -21.94 -7.76 -6.46
CA TYR A 260 -22.11 -8.40 -5.17
C TYR A 260 -23.56 -8.86 -4.95
N ASN A 261 -24.55 -7.98 -5.18
CA ASN A 261 -25.96 -8.27 -5.01
C ASN A 261 -26.46 -9.39 -5.97
N ASN A 262 -25.80 -9.56 -7.13
CA ASN A 262 -26.09 -10.60 -8.12
C ASN A 262 -25.19 -11.84 -8.00
N ASP A 263 -24.53 -12.05 -6.87
CA ASP A 263 -23.67 -13.21 -6.58
C ASP A 263 -22.53 -13.43 -7.61
N LYS A 264 -22.02 -12.35 -8.19
CA LYS A 264 -20.89 -12.41 -9.15
C LYS A 264 -19.54 -12.18 -8.49
N VAL A 265 -19.52 -11.62 -7.29
CA VAL A 265 -18.34 -11.41 -6.44
C VAL A 265 -18.68 -11.70 -4.98
N ASP A 266 -17.67 -12.01 -4.18
CA ASP A 266 -17.82 -12.46 -2.79
C ASP A 266 -17.64 -11.34 -1.79
N THR A 267 -17.02 -10.24 -2.21
CA THR A 267 -16.84 -9.04 -1.37
C THR A 267 -16.88 -7.79 -2.23
N THR A 268 -17.37 -6.70 -1.65
CA THR A 268 -17.31 -5.36 -2.25
C THR A 268 -17.03 -4.32 -1.17
N GLU A 269 -16.30 -3.28 -1.50
CA GLU A 269 -16.08 -2.11 -0.63
C GLU A 269 -17.24 -1.11 -0.84
N LEU A 270 -17.55 -0.36 0.21
CA LEU A 270 -18.62 0.62 0.22
C LEU A 270 -18.11 1.95 0.75
N SER A 271 -18.66 3.05 0.27
CA SER A 271 -18.41 4.40 0.78
C SER A 271 -19.68 5.23 0.85
N SER A 272 -19.64 6.28 1.65
CA SER A 272 -20.68 7.31 1.73
C SER A 272 -22.12 6.74 1.80
N GLN A 273 -22.96 7.10 0.83
CA GLN A 273 -24.38 6.72 0.79
C GLN A 273 -24.61 5.21 0.70
N ASN A 274 -23.69 4.48 0.06
CA ASN A 274 -23.81 3.02 -0.04
C ASN A 274 -23.57 2.33 1.29
N VAL A 275 -22.78 2.90 2.19
CA VAL A 275 -22.63 2.41 3.57
C VAL A 275 -23.96 2.53 4.29
N GLU A 276 -24.58 3.72 4.30
CA GLU A 276 -25.85 3.97 5.00
C GLU A 276 -26.97 3.02 4.52
N SER A 277 -27.02 2.77 3.22
CA SER A 277 -28.03 1.90 2.61
C SER A 277 -27.80 0.40 2.83
N ASN A 278 -26.62 0.00 3.29
CA ASN A 278 -26.24 -1.42 3.39
C ASN A 278 -25.72 -1.84 4.77
N LYS A 279 -25.60 -0.92 5.74
CA LYS A 279 -25.04 -1.19 7.08
C LYS A 279 -25.77 -2.28 7.87
N ASP A 280 -27.06 -2.50 7.60
CA ASP A 280 -27.89 -3.51 8.25
C ASP A 280 -27.91 -4.86 7.50
N LYS A 281 -27.22 -4.97 6.37
CA LYS A 281 -27.14 -6.23 5.61
C LYS A 281 -26.22 -7.24 6.29
N GLU A 282 -26.59 -8.52 6.18
CA GLU A 282 -25.71 -9.63 6.56
C GLU A 282 -24.37 -9.50 5.81
N GLY A 283 -23.25 -9.67 6.53
CA GLY A 283 -21.90 -9.55 5.97
C GLY A 283 -21.33 -8.14 5.93
N PHE A 284 -22.09 -7.12 6.36
CA PHE A 284 -21.55 -5.78 6.54
C PHE A 284 -20.54 -5.75 7.69
N ASN A 285 -19.40 -5.15 7.44
CA ASN A 285 -18.38 -4.89 8.46
C ASN A 285 -17.57 -3.64 8.12
N THR A 286 -16.98 -3.05 9.15
CA THR A 286 -16.01 -1.95 9.01
C THR A 286 -14.71 -2.33 9.69
N ASN A 287 -13.59 -2.08 9.01
CA ASN A 287 -12.25 -2.28 9.56
C ASN A 287 -11.49 -0.96 9.50
N LEU A 288 -10.81 -0.63 10.58
CA LEU A 288 -9.86 0.47 10.60
C LEU A 288 -8.54 -0.04 9.99
N GLU A 289 -8.01 0.67 9.03
CA GLU A 289 -6.72 0.38 8.40
C GLU A 289 -5.59 1.16 9.10
N SER A 290 -4.34 0.80 8.81
CA SER A 290 -3.18 1.44 9.44
C SER A 290 -2.69 2.69 8.71
N ALA A 291 -3.43 3.17 7.72
CA ALA A 291 -3.05 4.33 6.92
C ALA A 291 -3.63 5.63 7.48
N THR A 292 -2.80 6.66 7.56
CA THR A 292 -3.20 8.03 7.85
C THR A 292 -3.24 8.85 6.57
N TYR A 293 -4.35 9.55 6.35
CA TYR A 293 -4.48 10.56 5.30
C TYR A 293 -4.28 11.94 5.91
N TYR A 294 -3.52 12.77 5.21
CA TYR A 294 -3.11 14.09 5.71
C TYR A 294 -2.91 15.10 4.57
N ILE A 295 -2.94 16.37 4.91
CA ILE A 295 -2.50 17.44 4.03
C ILE A 295 -1.03 17.70 4.32
N GLN A 296 -0.19 17.58 3.29
CA GLN A 296 1.22 17.93 3.30
C GLN A 296 1.40 19.37 2.85
N ILE A 297 2.15 20.15 3.60
CA ILE A 297 2.43 21.57 3.31
C ILE A 297 3.78 21.70 2.62
N ASN A 298 3.84 22.52 1.57
CA ASN A 298 5.10 22.89 0.93
C ASN A 298 5.39 24.38 1.17
N THR A 299 6.54 24.66 1.74
CA THR A 299 6.98 26.01 2.06
C THR A 299 7.92 26.64 1.02
N GLN A 300 8.22 25.90 -0.07
CA GLN A 300 9.16 26.36 -1.10
C GLN A 300 8.44 27.15 -2.21
N THR A 301 7.31 26.64 -2.70
CA THR A 301 6.54 27.24 -3.79
C THR A 301 5.79 28.47 -3.32
N ASN A 302 5.03 28.36 -2.25
CA ASN A 302 4.26 29.45 -1.67
C ASN A 302 4.92 29.99 -0.40
N LYS A 303 5.55 31.17 -0.49
CA LYS A 303 6.28 31.78 0.63
C LYS A 303 5.37 32.18 1.79
N ASP A 304 4.08 32.39 1.59
CA ASP A 304 3.14 32.69 2.66
C ASP A 304 3.02 31.47 3.62
N LEU A 305 3.17 30.24 3.09
CA LEU A 305 3.17 29.02 3.88
C LEU A 305 4.44 28.82 4.75
N GLN A 306 5.47 29.66 4.61
CA GLN A 306 6.58 29.70 5.58
C GLN A 306 6.12 30.25 6.94
N ASN A 307 5.00 30.99 6.97
CA ASN A 307 4.45 31.52 8.21
C ASN A 307 3.75 30.41 9.00
N LYS A 308 4.27 30.11 10.19
CA LYS A 308 3.76 29.05 11.08
C LYS A 308 2.32 29.31 11.56
N ASP A 309 1.95 30.57 11.81
CA ASP A 309 0.59 30.94 12.22
C ASP A 309 -0.42 30.68 11.08
N LEU A 310 -0.02 30.82 9.82
CA LEU A 310 -0.89 30.45 8.67
C LEU A 310 -1.12 28.95 8.63
N ARG A 311 -0.07 28.14 8.79
CA ARG A 311 -0.21 26.68 8.82
C ARG A 311 -1.07 26.22 10.02
N ALA A 312 -0.90 26.84 11.18
CA ALA A 312 -1.75 26.59 12.35
C ALA A 312 -3.22 26.96 12.08
N ALA A 313 -3.47 28.08 11.40
CA ALA A 313 -4.83 28.48 11.02
C ALA A 313 -5.49 27.44 10.10
N LEU A 314 -4.77 26.93 9.09
CA LEU A 314 -5.26 25.87 8.21
C LEU A 314 -5.59 24.59 9.00
N ALA A 315 -4.70 24.14 9.89
CA ALA A 315 -4.91 22.94 10.70
C ALA A 315 -6.13 23.02 11.62
N GLN A 316 -6.43 24.20 12.16
CA GLN A 316 -7.54 24.44 13.09
C GLN A 316 -8.88 24.77 12.42
N ALA A 317 -8.86 25.08 11.11
CA ALA A 317 -10.07 25.45 10.36
C ALA A 317 -10.87 24.24 9.83
N ILE A 318 -10.30 23.04 9.81
CA ILE A 318 -10.89 21.86 9.18
C ILE A 318 -11.62 21.01 10.22
N ASP A 319 -12.95 20.86 10.06
CA ASP A 319 -13.76 19.93 10.86
C ASP A 319 -13.60 18.49 10.35
N LYS A 320 -12.58 17.83 10.88
CA LYS A 320 -12.22 16.44 10.51
C LYS A 320 -13.32 15.44 10.93
N LYS A 321 -14.01 15.71 12.05
CA LYS A 321 -15.07 14.84 12.54
C LYS A 321 -16.26 14.84 11.59
N SER A 322 -16.76 16.02 11.24
CA SER A 322 -17.86 16.16 10.28
C SER A 322 -17.49 15.56 8.92
N TYR A 323 -16.25 15.75 8.46
CA TYR A 323 -15.74 15.16 7.23
C TYR A 323 -15.84 13.62 7.23
N VAL A 324 -15.34 12.99 8.29
CA VAL A 324 -15.34 11.52 8.40
C VAL A 324 -16.75 10.96 8.53
N GLU A 325 -17.61 11.59 9.35
CA GLU A 325 -18.96 11.11 9.64
C GLU A 325 -19.93 11.29 8.46
N HIS A 326 -19.75 12.32 7.64
CA HIS A 326 -20.75 12.68 6.61
C HIS A 326 -20.23 12.54 5.18
N ASN A 327 -18.92 12.76 4.94
CA ASN A 327 -18.37 12.65 3.60
C ASN A 327 -17.82 11.26 3.32
N LEU A 328 -16.98 10.71 4.21
CA LEU A 328 -16.43 9.37 4.03
C LEU A 328 -17.42 8.29 4.40
N ASN A 329 -17.94 8.32 5.63
CA ASN A 329 -18.86 7.33 6.18
C ASN A 329 -18.49 5.87 5.84
N ASP A 330 -17.18 5.55 5.90
CA ASP A 330 -16.63 4.27 5.46
C ASP A 330 -15.93 3.48 6.59
N GLY A 331 -16.11 3.92 7.85
CA GLY A 331 -15.42 3.38 9.02
C GLY A 331 -14.11 4.10 9.35
N SER A 332 -13.70 5.10 8.56
CA SER A 332 -12.59 6.01 8.89
C SER A 332 -12.81 6.73 10.22
N LYS A 333 -11.74 7.15 10.87
CA LYS A 333 -11.78 7.92 12.11
C LYS A 333 -11.00 9.22 11.99
N PRO A 334 -11.51 10.35 12.51
CA PRO A 334 -10.73 11.58 12.55
C PRO A 334 -9.50 11.37 13.43
N ILE A 335 -8.34 11.83 12.95
CA ILE A 335 -7.08 11.72 13.68
C ILE A 335 -6.39 13.09 13.78
N TYR A 336 -5.66 13.30 14.87
CA TYR A 336 -4.94 14.55 15.12
C TYR A 336 -3.43 14.35 15.22
N THR A 337 -2.99 13.11 15.30
CA THR A 337 -1.59 12.67 15.24
C THR A 337 -1.24 12.21 13.83
N PHE A 338 0.03 12.22 13.47
CA PHE A 338 0.48 11.72 12.17
C PHE A 338 0.49 10.19 12.11
N THR A 339 0.93 9.56 13.20
CA THR A 339 0.88 8.11 13.34
C THR A 339 -0.54 7.63 13.68
N PRO A 340 -1.00 6.50 13.11
CA PRO A 340 -2.32 5.95 13.35
C PRO A 340 -2.47 5.34 14.75
N GLU A 341 -3.71 5.28 15.25
CA GLU A 341 -4.05 4.62 16.52
C GLU A 341 -3.98 3.08 16.39
N LYS A 342 -3.56 2.41 17.47
CA LYS A 342 -3.59 0.94 17.63
C LYS A 342 -2.75 0.16 16.60
N VAL A 343 -1.80 0.81 15.95
CA VAL A 343 -0.92 0.17 14.96
C VAL A 343 0.43 -0.16 15.58
N PHE A 344 1.00 0.77 16.33
CA PHE A 344 2.29 0.58 16.98
C PHE A 344 2.09 0.36 18.47
N THR A 345 2.33 -0.88 18.92
CA THR A 345 2.19 -1.25 20.33
C THR A 345 3.50 -1.84 20.86
N ASN A 346 3.86 -1.47 22.10
CA ASN A 346 5.01 -2.06 22.77
C ASN A 346 4.65 -3.44 23.39
N GLU A 347 5.63 -4.08 24.04
CA GLU A 347 5.43 -5.37 24.72
C GLU A 347 4.36 -5.32 25.81
N LYS A 348 4.11 -4.14 26.41
CA LYS A 348 3.05 -3.90 27.41
C LYS A 348 1.68 -3.64 26.76
N LYS A 349 1.56 -3.72 25.43
CA LYS A 349 0.37 -3.39 24.64
C LYS A 349 -0.08 -1.92 24.77
N GLU A 350 0.86 -1.03 25.09
CA GLU A 350 0.62 0.41 25.09
C GLU A 350 0.74 0.94 23.66
N ASP A 351 -0.18 1.80 23.27
CA ASP A 351 -0.24 2.39 21.94
C ASP A 351 0.66 3.63 21.87
N TYR A 352 1.60 3.65 20.94
CA TYR A 352 2.51 4.77 20.68
C TYR A 352 1.74 6.09 20.47
N ASN A 353 0.64 6.05 19.73
CA ASN A 353 -0.18 7.21 19.44
C ASN A 353 -0.60 8.00 20.69
N LYS A 354 -0.77 7.32 21.85
CA LYS A 354 -1.13 7.94 23.12
C LYS A 354 -0.01 8.77 23.77
N LEU A 355 1.23 8.62 23.31
CA LEU A 355 2.35 9.42 23.77
C LEU A 355 2.40 10.79 23.09
N VAL A 356 1.72 10.96 21.97
CA VAL A 356 1.77 12.16 21.13
C VAL A 356 0.68 13.14 21.52
N ASN A 357 1.06 14.36 21.92
CA ASN A 357 0.14 15.45 22.21
C ASN A 357 -0.09 16.28 20.94
N ALA A 358 -1.24 16.12 20.31
CA ALA A 358 -1.59 16.85 19.11
C ALA A 358 -1.84 18.34 19.41
N PRO A 359 -1.13 19.28 18.76
CA PRO A 359 -1.20 20.71 19.09
C PRO A 359 -2.46 21.38 18.55
N TYR A 360 -3.03 20.85 17.47
CA TYR A 360 -4.12 21.47 16.75
C TYR A 360 -5.36 20.57 16.70
N THR A 361 -6.47 21.10 17.22
CA THR A 361 -7.81 20.54 17.07
C THR A 361 -8.67 21.52 16.29
N TYR A 362 -9.83 21.08 15.80
CA TYR A 362 -10.79 21.98 15.15
C TYR A 362 -11.26 23.06 16.12
N ASP A 363 -10.95 24.32 15.82
CA ASP A 363 -11.32 25.49 16.61
C ASP A 363 -11.27 26.75 15.72
N VAL A 364 -12.44 27.16 15.23
CA VAL A 364 -12.56 28.31 14.32
C VAL A 364 -12.05 29.61 14.95
N LYS A 365 -12.26 29.81 16.26
CA LYS A 365 -11.81 31.03 16.96
C LYS A 365 -10.27 31.10 17.01
N LYS A 366 -9.63 29.96 17.32
CA LYS A 366 -8.16 29.87 17.29
C LYS A 366 -7.61 30.00 15.88
N ALA A 367 -8.27 29.36 14.90
CA ALA A 367 -7.90 29.46 13.49
C ALA A 367 -7.89 30.92 13.02
N GLN A 368 -8.94 31.69 13.34
CA GLN A 368 -9.03 33.12 13.00
C GLN A 368 -8.00 33.97 13.75
N ALA A 369 -7.72 33.65 15.01
CA ALA A 369 -6.69 34.33 15.77
C ALA A 369 -5.28 34.09 15.18
N SER A 370 -4.98 32.86 14.77
CA SER A 370 -3.75 32.49 14.07
C SER A 370 -3.66 33.18 12.70
N LEU A 371 -4.74 33.18 11.92
CA LEU A 371 -4.79 33.91 10.64
C LEU A 371 -4.51 35.41 10.79
N LYS A 372 -5.07 36.04 11.83
CA LYS A 372 -4.84 37.47 12.11
C LYS A 372 -3.35 37.76 12.37
N LYS A 373 -2.66 36.88 13.11
CA LYS A 373 -1.22 36.98 13.33
C LYS A 373 -0.45 36.77 12.01
N ALA A 374 -0.83 35.76 11.25
CA ALA A 374 -0.21 35.48 9.95
C ALA A 374 -0.32 36.66 8.99
N LYS A 375 -1.51 37.21 8.80
CA LYS A 375 -1.74 38.38 7.93
C LYS A 375 -0.92 39.59 8.36
N LYS A 376 -0.85 39.85 9.67
CA LYS A 376 -0.01 40.96 10.21
C LYS A 376 1.45 40.74 9.90
N ALA A 377 1.96 39.50 10.06
CA ALA A 377 3.37 39.19 9.82
C ALA A 377 3.71 39.22 8.32
N LEU A 378 2.80 38.79 7.46
CA LEU A 378 2.97 38.79 6.02
C LEU A 378 2.72 40.13 5.36
N GLY A 379 2.04 41.08 6.04
CA GLY A 379 1.61 42.33 5.45
C GLY A 379 0.56 42.19 4.33
N LYS A 380 -0.26 41.14 4.40
CA LYS A 380 -1.24 40.78 3.36
C LYS A 380 -2.62 40.55 3.95
N ASP A 381 -3.66 40.98 3.24
CA ASP A 381 -5.06 40.71 3.57
C ASP A 381 -5.64 39.51 2.80
N LYS A 382 -5.02 39.17 1.65
CA LYS A 382 -5.42 38.05 0.80
C LYS A 382 -4.27 37.06 0.66
N ILE A 383 -4.60 35.77 0.73
CA ILE A 383 -3.67 34.65 0.64
C ILE A 383 -4.32 33.62 -0.29
N ASP A 384 -3.62 33.26 -1.37
CA ASP A 384 -4.06 32.26 -2.31
C ASP A 384 -3.24 30.98 -2.16
N ILE A 385 -3.89 29.82 -2.16
CA ILE A 385 -3.27 28.50 -1.94
C ILE A 385 -3.76 27.53 -3.02
N GLU A 386 -2.84 26.86 -3.72
CA GLU A 386 -3.15 25.77 -4.65
C GLU A 386 -3.19 24.43 -3.89
N PHE A 387 -4.31 23.69 -4.00
CA PHE A 387 -4.51 22.40 -3.39
C PHE A 387 -4.42 21.28 -4.44
N LEU A 388 -3.33 20.52 -4.41
CA LEU A 388 -3.08 19.40 -5.31
C LEU A 388 -3.78 18.12 -4.79
N THR A 389 -4.59 17.51 -5.65
CA THR A 389 -5.33 16.27 -5.36
C THR A 389 -5.38 15.33 -6.57
N PHE A 390 -5.93 14.14 -6.37
CA PHE A 390 -6.15 13.15 -7.41
C PHE A 390 -7.34 13.52 -8.31
N ASP A 391 -7.42 12.96 -9.51
CA ASP A 391 -8.52 13.17 -10.48
C ASP A 391 -9.73 12.24 -10.27
N GLN A 392 -9.75 11.47 -9.19
CA GLN A 392 -10.87 10.60 -8.82
C GLN A 392 -12.03 11.44 -8.25
N ASP A 393 -13.27 11.03 -8.50
CA ASP A 393 -14.47 11.75 -8.04
C ASP A 393 -14.51 11.96 -6.52
N ASN A 394 -14.10 10.96 -5.73
CA ASN A 394 -14.04 11.09 -4.29
C ASN A 394 -12.99 12.12 -3.86
N ALA A 395 -11.79 12.09 -4.46
CA ALA A 395 -10.73 13.03 -4.15
C ALA A 395 -11.10 14.49 -4.50
N LYS A 396 -11.95 14.67 -5.54
CA LYS A 396 -12.52 15.97 -5.85
C LYS A 396 -13.44 16.47 -4.75
N LYS A 397 -14.39 15.63 -4.29
CA LYS A 397 -15.32 15.96 -3.20
C LYS A 397 -14.56 16.29 -1.92
N ASP A 398 -13.51 15.53 -1.62
CA ASP A 398 -12.63 15.78 -0.48
C ASP A 398 -11.98 17.16 -0.56
N ALA A 399 -11.40 17.49 -1.73
CA ALA A 399 -10.76 18.78 -1.95
C ALA A 399 -11.77 19.94 -1.88
N GLU A 400 -12.98 19.77 -2.40
CA GLU A 400 -14.07 20.76 -2.32
C GLU A 400 -14.48 20.99 -0.85
N TYR A 401 -14.59 19.93 -0.03
CA TYR A 401 -14.86 20.06 1.39
C TYR A 401 -13.79 20.87 2.10
N PHE A 402 -12.51 20.54 1.91
CA PHE A 402 -11.41 21.26 2.56
C PHE A 402 -11.31 22.71 2.12
N LYS A 403 -11.53 22.98 0.83
CA LYS A 403 -11.63 24.32 0.29
C LYS A 403 -12.76 25.12 0.96
N GLU A 404 -13.95 24.54 1.06
CA GLU A 404 -15.09 25.18 1.73
C GLU A 404 -14.79 25.49 3.19
N GLN A 405 -14.20 24.55 3.95
CA GLN A 405 -13.83 24.78 5.34
C GLN A 405 -12.83 25.93 5.52
N VAL A 406 -11.80 25.96 4.66
CA VAL A 406 -10.78 27.00 4.69
C VAL A 406 -11.38 28.37 4.34
N GLU A 407 -12.09 28.48 3.22
CA GLU A 407 -12.63 29.78 2.75
C GLU A 407 -13.72 30.32 3.68
N LYS A 408 -14.54 29.44 4.28
CA LYS A 408 -15.58 29.81 5.24
C LYS A 408 -15.03 30.31 6.57
N HIS A 409 -14.00 29.65 7.08
CA HIS A 409 -13.50 29.91 8.44
C HIS A 409 -12.31 30.88 8.46
N LEU A 410 -11.60 31.06 7.34
CA LEU A 410 -10.42 31.91 7.22
C LEU A 410 -10.64 33.06 6.20
N PRO A 411 -11.30 34.15 6.60
CA PRO A 411 -11.63 35.24 5.69
C PRO A 411 -10.39 35.79 4.97
N GLY A 412 -10.43 35.85 3.64
CA GLY A 412 -9.34 36.32 2.78
C GLY A 412 -8.29 35.28 2.44
N VAL A 413 -8.49 34.02 2.83
CA VAL A 413 -7.77 32.89 2.26
C VAL A 413 -8.63 32.28 1.13
N THR A 414 -8.04 32.07 -0.03
CA THR A 414 -8.69 31.47 -1.21
C THR A 414 -7.96 30.19 -1.57
N MET A 415 -8.68 29.13 -1.91
CA MET A 415 -8.08 27.86 -2.29
C MET A 415 -8.50 27.46 -3.70
N SER A 416 -7.54 27.20 -4.58
CA SER A 416 -7.76 26.63 -5.90
C SER A 416 -7.45 25.14 -5.91
N ILE A 417 -8.26 24.33 -6.61
CA ILE A 417 -8.06 22.87 -6.67
C ILE A 417 -7.38 22.52 -8.00
N LYS A 418 -6.24 21.79 -7.88
CA LYS A 418 -5.49 21.23 -9.02
C LYS A 418 -5.61 19.71 -8.98
N GLN A 419 -6.45 19.14 -9.84
CA GLN A 419 -6.62 17.70 -9.96
C GLN A 419 -5.63 17.11 -10.96
N GLN A 420 -5.04 15.96 -10.63
CA GLN A 420 -4.08 15.27 -11.48
C GLN A 420 -4.26 13.75 -11.41
N PRO A 421 -4.03 13.02 -12.52
CA PRO A 421 -3.90 11.58 -12.49
C PRO A 421 -2.86 11.12 -11.46
N ASN A 422 -3.07 9.96 -10.84
CA ASN A 422 -2.25 9.48 -9.72
C ASN A 422 -0.74 9.60 -9.99
N LYS A 423 -0.26 9.07 -11.12
CA LYS A 423 1.15 9.14 -11.51
C LYS A 423 1.67 10.58 -11.60
N GLN A 424 0.87 11.47 -12.17
CA GLN A 424 1.24 12.89 -12.34
C GLN A 424 1.24 13.60 -10.98
N LYS A 425 0.24 13.34 -10.13
CA LYS A 425 0.18 13.90 -8.76
C LYS A 425 1.41 13.51 -7.95
N ILE A 426 1.81 12.23 -7.97
CA ILE A 426 3.02 11.76 -7.28
C ILE A 426 4.26 12.45 -7.82
N ALA A 427 4.40 12.58 -9.14
CA ALA A 427 5.55 13.25 -9.76
C ALA A 427 5.64 14.74 -9.35
N LEU A 428 4.51 15.45 -9.30
CA LEU A 428 4.45 16.85 -8.84
C LEU A 428 4.81 16.97 -7.36
N THR A 429 4.32 16.06 -6.52
CA THR A 429 4.65 16.05 -5.08
C THR A 429 6.15 15.84 -4.87
N LYS A 430 6.76 14.84 -5.51
CA LYS A 430 8.22 14.58 -5.43
C LYS A 430 9.07 15.75 -5.95
N LYS A 431 8.57 16.47 -6.93
CA LYS A 431 9.25 17.66 -7.48
C LYS A 431 9.08 18.91 -6.61
N GLY A 432 8.18 18.87 -5.63
CA GLY A 432 7.82 20.04 -4.82
C GLY A 432 7.01 21.10 -5.62
N ASP A 433 6.23 20.70 -6.61
CA ASP A 433 5.44 21.59 -7.48
C ASP A 433 3.96 21.62 -7.03
N TYR A 434 3.72 22.15 -5.83
CA TYR A 434 2.41 22.32 -5.19
C TYR A 434 2.54 23.22 -3.97
N ASP A 435 1.45 23.82 -3.50
CA ASP A 435 1.42 24.57 -2.23
C ASP A 435 1.01 23.64 -1.07
N VAL A 436 -0.13 22.98 -1.20
CA VAL A 436 -0.59 21.96 -0.27
C VAL A 436 -1.10 20.75 -1.07
N ALA A 437 -0.91 19.54 -0.55
CA ALA A 437 -1.34 18.32 -1.22
C ALA A 437 -1.96 17.33 -0.24
N ILE A 438 -3.07 16.69 -0.62
CA ILE A 438 -3.57 15.53 0.11
C ILE A 438 -2.74 14.31 -0.25
N THR A 439 -2.35 13.53 0.75
CA THR A 439 -1.64 12.28 0.57
C THR A 439 -2.02 11.30 1.68
N GLY A 440 -1.65 10.03 1.53
CA GLY A 440 -1.86 9.00 2.53
C GLY A 440 -0.59 8.19 2.70
N TRP A 441 -0.37 7.69 3.92
CA TRP A 441 0.73 6.78 4.21
C TRP A 441 0.24 5.63 5.08
N GLY A 442 0.60 4.42 4.69
CA GLY A 442 0.47 3.21 5.50
C GLY A 442 1.86 2.72 5.92
N PRO A 443 2.00 2.06 7.07
CA PRO A 443 3.31 1.63 7.54
C PRO A 443 3.89 0.51 6.67
N ASP A 444 5.17 0.60 6.32
CA ASP A 444 5.90 -0.47 5.64
C ASP A 444 6.38 -1.55 6.62
N TYR A 445 6.52 -1.19 7.91
CA TYR A 445 6.96 -2.04 9.01
C TYR A 445 6.37 -1.55 10.34
N PRO A 446 6.28 -2.41 11.39
CA PRO A 446 5.55 -2.11 12.63
C PRO A 446 6.34 -1.21 13.59
N ASP A 447 6.78 -0.05 13.13
CA ASP A 447 7.49 0.94 13.93
C ASP A 447 7.07 2.37 13.54
N PRO A 448 6.90 3.31 14.49
CA PRO A 448 6.55 4.71 14.19
C PRO A 448 7.52 5.40 13.23
N MET A 449 8.75 4.95 13.17
CA MET A 449 9.79 5.48 12.28
C MET A 449 9.35 5.49 10.80
N THR A 450 8.52 4.51 10.37
CA THR A 450 8.01 4.45 8.99
C THR A 450 7.23 5.71 8.57
N PHE A 451 6.64 6.43 9.52
CA PHE A 451 5.96 7.71 9.32
C PHE A 451 6.93 8.89 9.47
N LEU A 452 7.74 8.87 10.53
CA LEU A 452 8.54 10.03 10.91
C LEU A 452 9.72 10.26 9.96
N ASP A 453 10.30 9.19 9.44
CA ASP A 453 11.41 9.26 8.48
C ASP A 453 11.05 9.95 7.15
N LEU A 454 9.77 9.99 6.81
CA LEU A 454 9.28 10.72 5.64
C LEU A 454 9.58 12.22 5.70
N PHE A 455 9.74 12.78 6.91
CA PHE A 455 9.98 14.19 7.13
C PHE A 455 11.41 14.51 7.59
N HIS A 456 12.33 13.54 7.55
CA HIS A 456 13.76 13.81 7.67
C HIS A 456 14.22 14.74 6.53
N SER A 457 15.04 15.75 6.82
CA SER A 457 15.41 16.79 5.84
C SER A 457 16.06 16.22 4.57
N GLU A 458 16.88 15.18 4.68
CA GLU A 458 17.49 14.50 3.52
C GLU A 458 16.45 13.90 2.56
N THR A 459 15.29 13.49 3.09
CA THR A 459 14.19 12.90 2.31
C THR A 459 13.27 13.98 1.76
N THR A 460 12.83 14.90 2.59
CA THR A 460 11.68 15.77 2.32
C THR A 460 12.00 17.22 1.96
N LYS A 461 13.23 17.68 2.20
CA LYS A 461 13.58 19.09 1.96
C LYS A 461 13.31 19.55 0.53
N GLY A 462 13.56 18.67 -0.45
CA GLY A 462 13.26 18.92 -1.87
C GLY A 462 11.77 18.95 -2.20
N GLU A 463 10.94 18.28 -1.39
CA GLU A 463 9.50 18.12 -1.65
C GLU A 463 8.66 19.14 -0.89
N THR A 464 9.01 19.43 0.37
CA THR A 464 8.21 20.27 1.28
C THR A 464 8.91 21.54 1.75
N GLY A 465 10.23 21.59 1.64
CA GLY A 465 11.05 22.64 2.23
C GLY A 465 11.21 22.50 3.76
N TYR A 466 10.79 21.38 4.37
CA TYR A 466 11.02 21.15 5.79
C TYR A 466 12.49 20.85 6.02
N ASP A 467 13.10 21.60 6.94
CA ASP A 467 14.52 21.54 7.29
C ASP A 467 14.66 21.92 8.79
N ASN A 468 14.60 20.91 9.65
CA ASN A 468 14.64 21.09 11.09
C ASN A 468 15.72 20.16 11.70
N PRO A 469 16.93 20.71 12.01
CA PRO A 469 18.05 19.91 12.53
C PRO A 469 17.76 19.20 13.87
N GLU A 470 16.85 19.74 14.70
CA GLU A 470 16.47 19.09 15.96
C GLU A 470 15.56 17.89 15.69
N TYR A 471 14.65 17.99 14.71
CA TYR A 471 13.86 16.86 14.24
C TYR A 471 14.76 15.77 13.66
N ASP A 472 15.66 16.14 12.75
CA ASP A 472 16.60 15.19 12.13
C ASP A 472 17.45 14.45 13.16
N LYS A 473 17.90 15.19 14.20
CA LYS A 473 18.65 14.59 15.31
C LYS A 473 17.82 13.51 16.01
N ILE A 474 16.54 13.77 16.32
CA ILE A 474 15.66 12.81 16.97
C ILE A 474 15.51 11.56 16.08
N ILE A 475 15.27 11.74 14.78
CA ILE A 475 15.12 10.64 13.84
C ILE A 475 16.39 9.80 13.77
N ASN A 476 17.56 10.46 13.65
CA ASN A 476 18.85 9.77 13.59
C ASN A 476 19.20 9.02 14.89
N GLU A 477 18.91 9.62 16.06
CA GLU A 477 19.08 8.95 17.35
C GLU A 477 18.10 7.78 17.51
N GLY A 478 16.84 7.94 17.03
CA GLY A 478 15.83 6.88 16.99
C GLY A 478 16.21 5.70 16.10
N LYS A 479 17.00 5.93 15.06
CA LYS A 479 17.57 4.91 14.18
C LYS A 479 18.88 4.30 14.69
N SER A 480 19.48 4.83 15.75
CA SER A 480 20.83 4.45 16.19
C SER A 480 20.95 4.29 17.70
N SER A 481 21.35 5.35 18.40
CA SER A 481 21.74 5.30 19.83
C SER A 481 20.58 4.92 20.78
N LEU A 482 19.34 5.19 20.40
CA LEU A 482 18.16 4.90 21.22
C LEU A 482 17.58 3.50 21.01
N LEU A 483 18.09 2.71 20.08
CA LEU A 483 17.57 1.35 19.80
C LEU A 483 17.68 0.41 21.00
N GLN A 484 18.65 0.64 21.91
CA GLN A 484 18.86 -0.16 23.11
C GLN A 484 17.99 0.28 24.30
N ASP A 485 17.22 1.37 24.16
CA ASP A 485 16.27 1.87 25.16
C ASP A 485 14.91 2.15 24.50
N PRO A 486 14.08 1.11 24.27
CA PRO A 486 12.82 1.23 23.53
C PRO A 486 11.84 2.24 24.13
N ASP A 487 11.75 2.33 25.47
CA ASP A 487 10.82 3.26 26.13
C ASP A 487 11.27 4.72 25.90
N LYS A 488 12.56 5.02 26.05
CA LYS A 488 13.13 6.35 25.77
C LYS A 488 13.05 6.68 24.28
N ARG A 489 13.33 5.70 23.41
CA ARG A 489 13.20 5.86 21.96
C ARG A 489 11.79 6.30 21.57
N TRP A 490 10.76 5.65 22.08
CA TRP A 490 9.38 6.01 21.79
C TRP A 490 9.02 7.41 22.30
N GLN A 491 9.49 7.81 23.48
CA GLN A 491 9.29 9.16 24.00
C GLN A 491 9.93 10.22 23.10
N GLU A 492 11.17 10.00 22.65
CA GLU A 492 11.86 10.92 21.75
C GLU A 492 11.20 10.96 20.36
N LEU A 493 10.77 9.83 19.81
CA LEU A 493 10.03 9.79 18.56
C LEU A 493 8.70 10.55 18.68
N ALA A 494 7.96 10.37 19.78
CA ALA A 494 6.73 11.12 20.05
C ALA A 494 7.00 12.64 20.13
N ARG A 495 8.11 13.05 20.76
CA ARG A 495 8.54 14.46 20.78
C ARG A 495 8.85 14.97 19.36
N GLY A 496 9.47 14.16 18.52
CA GLY A 496 9.69 14.47 17.09
C GLY A 496 8.38 14.65 16.34
N GLU A 497 7.41 13.76 16.53
CA GLU A 497 6.08 13.87 15.93
C GLU A 497 5.36 15.14 16.39
N GLU A 498 5.38 15.44 17.69
CA GLU A 498 4.84 16.69 18.23
C GLU A 498 5.48 17.94 17.60
N MET A 499 6.79 17.90 17.37
CA MET A 499 7.52 18.99 16.70
C MET A 499 7.03 19.18 15.26
N LEU A 500 6.93 18.11 14.48
CA LEU A 500 6.42 18.13 13.09
C LEU A 500 4.99 18.68 13.03
N LEU A 501 4.12 18.22 13.93
CA LEU A 501 2.74 18.68 14.04
C LEU A 501 2.66 20.15 14.48
N ASN A 502 3.46 20.56 15.48
CA ASN A 502 3.54 21.96 15.93
C ASN A 502 4.03 22.89 14.83
N ASP A 503 4.94 22.43 13.99
CA ASP A 503 5.41 23.21 12.84
C ASP A 503 4.35 23.29 11.72
N GLY A 504 3.29 22.49 11.82
CA GLY A 504 2.16 22.49 10.90
C GLY A 504 2.52 22.03 9.48
N MET A 505 3.59 21.25 9.33
CA MET A 505 4.00 20.72 8.02
C MET A 505 3.11 19.57 7.55
N VAL A 506 2.48 18.90 8.51
CA VAL A 506 1.49 17.84 8.33
C VAL A 506 0.21 18.25 9.04
N ILE A 507 -0.92 18.18 8.34
CA ILE A 507 -2.25 18.31 8.92
C ILE A 507 -2.92 16.93 8.79
N PRO A 508 -2.84 16.05 9.81
CA PRO A 508 -3.52 14.77 9.79
C PRO A 508 -5.03 14.98 9.64
N LEU A 509 -5.69 14.16 8.86
CA LEU A 509 -7.13 14.27 8.59
C LEU A 509 -7.88 13.11 9.21
N TYR A 510 -7.55 11.89 8.79
CA TYR A 510 -8.22 10.68 9.26
C TYR A 510 -7.30 9.46 9.15
N GLN A 511 -7.51 8.51 10.05
CA GLN A 511 -7.07 7.14 9.87
C GLN A 511 -8.11 6.43 9.02
N LYS A 512 -7.64 5.79 7.95
CA LYS A 512 -8.52 5.19 6.96
C LYS A 512 -9.27 4.00 7.53
N GLY A 513 -10.56 3.99 7.31
CA GLY A 513 -11.42 2.83 7.47
C GLY A 513 -11.89 2.29 6.13
N LYS A 514 -12.42 1.08 6.15
CA LYS A 514 -13.12 0.49 5.01
C LYS A 514 -14.38 -0.21 5.46
N ALA A 515 -15.51 0.20 4.89
CA ALA A 515 -16.76 -0.52 4.99
C ALA A 515 -16.84 -1.55 3.86
N ARG A 516 -17.30 -2.75 4.17
CA ARG A 516 -17.37 -3.87 3.22
C ARG A 516 -18.63 -4.68 3.43
N LEU A 517 -19.10 -5.27 2.34
CA LEU A 517 -19.97 -6.43 2.35
C LEU A 517 -19.14 -7.66 1.97
N THR A 518 -19.22 -8.70 2.78
CA THR A 518 -18.54 -9.99 2.53
C THR A 518 -19.57 -11.10 2.65
N LYS A 519 -19.61 -12.02 1.67
CA LYS A 519 -20.50 -13.17 1.73
C LYS A 519 -20.16 -14.03 2.95
N LYS A 520 -21.15 -14.55 3.65
CA LYS A 520 -21.00 -15.33 4.88
C LYS A 520 -20.18 -16.62 4.70
N GLU A 521 -20.13 -17.12 3.48
CA GLU A 521 -19.36 -18.31 3.10
C GLU A 521 -17.85 -18.07 3.07
N VAL A 522 -17.38 -16.81 3.15
CA VAL A 522 -15.96 -16.46 3.09
C VAL A 522 -15.39 -16.39 4.51
N HIS A 523 -14.48 -17.28 4.84
CA HIS A 523 -13.84 -17.36 6.15
C HIS A 523 -12.32 -17.26 6.05
N GLY A 524 -11.65 -16.79 7.13
CA GLY A 524 -10.19 -16.79 7.25
C GLY A 524 -9.46 -15.76 6.39
N ARG A 525 -10.16 -14.72 5.92
CA ARG A 525 -9.52 -13.59 5.25
C ARG A 525 -8.92 -12.64 6.28
N ILE A 526 -7.62 -12.37 6.15
CA ILE A 526 -6.86 -11.48 7.02
C ILE A 526 -6.44 -10.25 6.22
N ILE A 527 -6.41 -9.11 6.87
CA ILE A 527 -5.85 -7.86 6.35
C ILE A 527 -4.80 -7.43 7.35
N HIS A 528 -3.55 -7.46 6.92
CA HIS A 528 -2.40 -7.11 7.74
C HIS A 528 -2.28 -5.59 7.96
N TYR A 529 -1.52 -5.18 8.99
CA TYR A 529 -1.27 -3.76 9.27
C TYR A 529 -0.67 -2.99 8.07
N VAL A 530 0.14 -3.65 7.25
CA VAL A 530 0.69 -3.09 5.99
C VAL A 530 -0.34 -3.01 4.86
N GLY A 531 -1.62 -3.32 5.14
CA GLY A 531 -2.71 -3.28 4.15
C GLY A 531 -2.75 -4.46 3.19
N THR A 532 -1.78 -5.38 3.23
CA THR A 532 -1.78 -6.59 2.41
C THR A 532 -2.84 -7.57 2.91
N LYS A 533 -3.42 -8.35 1.98
CA LYS A 533 -4.44 -9.34 2.30
C LYS A 533 -3.86 -10.74 2.20
N GLU A 534 -4.21 -11.58 3.18
CA GLU A 534 -3.80 -12.99 3.17
C GLU A 534 -4.92 -13.88 2.64
N TYR A 535 -4.57 -14.75 1.70
CA TYR A 535 -5.51 -15.66 1.05
C TYR A 535 -5.17 -17.14 1.24
N LYS A 536 -4.01 -17.48 1.77
CA LYS A 536 -3.55 -18.85 1.99
C LYS A 536 -4.53 -19.66 2.82
N HIS A 537 -5.08 -19.03 3.87
CA HIS A 537 -5.97 -19.67 4.84
C HIS A 537 -7.46 -19.45 4.57
N VAL A 538 -7.82 -18.78 3.48
CA VAL A 538 -9.23 -18.55 3.12
C VAL A 538 -9.92 -19.86 2.77
N LYS A 539 -11.13 -20.04 3.30
CA LYS A 539 -12.04 -21.14 3.03
C LYS A 539 -13.38 -20.63 2.55
N LEU A 540 -14.04 -21.41 1.71
CA LEU A 540 -15.38 -21.13 1.20
C LEU A 540 -16.32 -22.29 1.58
N ASP A 541 -17.36 -21.99 2.36
CA ASP A 541 -18.37 -22.95 2.79
C ASP A 541 -19.61 -22.83 1.89
N ARG A 542 -19.48 -23.34 0.63
CA ARG A 542 -20.53 -23.29 -0.41
C ARG A 542 -21.07 -24.66 -0.76
#